data_e5e5744cff836d32a556773455684aa9
#
_entry.id   e5e5744cff836d32a556773455684aa9
#
_cell.length_a   1.000
_cell.length_b   1.000
_cell.length_c   1.000
_cell.angle_alpha   90.00
_cell.angle_beta   90.00
_cell.angle_gamma   90.00
#
_symmetry.space_group_name_H-M   'P 1'
#
loop_
_entity.id
_entity.type
_entity.pdbx_description
1 polymer ?
#
loop_
_entity_poly.entity_id
_entity_poly.type
_entity_poly.pdbx_seq_one_letter_code
_entity_poly.pdbx_strand_id
1 'polypeptide(L)'
;MKTFFFESIYNTQEYALSELSSEPILVISYSQEKGKGTSNRTWLNADQALACSLAVKQEDIKLKHTLIPLVSGYIFTEVLKDINLALKWPNDIVLDNLKVGGILVEKSENNICIGMGINYFWEKPELPGAGSIFTKKQEDSLINLHAQEWASEVLSSLVVNNFDIDKYKQKLQTLGKIVEYPEGRGWAEDINKDGSLKVKSTDGDYIYLTSPLISEVN
;
A
#
# COMPACT_ATOMS: atom_id res chain seq x y z
N MET A 1 19.03 -7.63 0.23
CA MET A 1 18.15 -6.69 0.97
C MET A 1 18.52 -6.73 2.44
N LYS A 2 18.88 -5.60 3.03
CA LYS A 2 19.17 -5.46 4.46
C LYS A 2 17.88 -5.14 5.22
N THR A 3 17.66 -5.76 6.38
CA THR A 3 16.43 -5.60 7.16
C THR A 3 16.72 -5.04 8.54
N PHE A 4 15.93 -4.06 8.96
CA PHE A 4 15.97 -3.45 10.27
C PHE A 4 14.63 -3.64 10.98
N PHE A 5 14.68 -3.93 12.30
CA PHE A 5 13.51 -4.14 13.15
C PHE A 5 13.49 -3.13 14.30
N PHE A 6 12.32 -2.57 14.56
CA PHE A 6 12.08 -1.61 15.64
C PHE A 6 10.76 -1.92 16.35
N GLU A 7 10.74 -1.83 17.67
CA GLU A 7 9.50 -1.79 18.44
C GLU A 7 8.69 -0.54 18.10
N SER A 8 9.39 0.61 18.09
CA SER A 8 8.85 1.91 17.70
C SER A 8 9.92 2.73 16.98
N ILE A 9 9.51 3.52 16.01
CA ILE A 9 10.38 4.41 15.24
C ILE A 9 9.64 5.71 14.90
N TYR A 10 10.39 6.75 14.64
CA TYR A 10 9.79 8.01 14.20
C TYR A 10 8.99 7.85 12.90
N ASN A 11 9.64 7.36 11.82
CA ASN A 11 9.01 7.08 10.53
C ASN A 11 9.82 6.03 9.77
N THR A 12 9.18 4.94 9.34
CA THR A 12 9.86 3.83 8.66
C THR A 12 10.39 4.23 7.27
N GLN A 13 9.67 5.09 6.52
CA GLN A 13 10.09 5.51 5.18
C GLN A 13 11.30 6.46 5.22
N GLU A 14 11.27 7.43 6.14
CA GLU A 14 12.41 8.35 6.33
C GLU A 14 13.68 7.56 6.71
N TYR A 15 13.55 6.59 7.63
CA TYR A 15 14.68 5.75 8.02
C TYR A 15 15.16 4.86 6.86
N ALA A 16 14.24 4.21 6.14
CA ALA A 16 14.61 3.35 5.00
C ALA A 16 15.34 4.12 3.90
N LEU A 17 14.90 5.35 3.59
CA LEU A 17 15.55 6.22 2.62
C LEU A 17 16.93 6.70 3.10
N SER A 18 17.10 7.01 4.40
CA SER A 18 18.39 7.46 4.94
C SER A 18 19.46 6.35 4.96
N GLU A 19 19.05 5.09 5.10
CA GLU A 19 19.95 3.94 5.11
C GLU A 19 20.21 3.35 3.71
N LEU A 20 19.46 3.78 2.70
CA LEU A 20 19.57 3.23 1.35
C LEU A 20 20.88 3.61 0.70
N SER A 21 21.72 2.61 0.42
CA SER A 21 23.00 2.79 -0.26
C SER A 21 23.05 1.98 -1.57
N SER A 22 23.62 0.79 -1.55
CA SER A 22 23.78 -0.05 -2.74
C SER A 22 22.79 -1.21 -2.83
N GLU A 23 22.17 -1.57 -1.74
CA GLU A 23 21.19 -2.66 -1.70
C GLU A 23 19.84 -2.20 -1.15
N PRO A 24 18.74 -2.87 -1.54
CA PRO A 24 17.41 -2.57 -1.00
C PRO A 24 17.36 -2.67 0.53
N ILE A 25 16.62 -1.76 1.15
CA ILE A 25 16.44 -1.67 2.60
C ILE A 25 14.98 -1.98 2.95
N LEU A 26 14.77 -2.89 3.89
CA LEU A 26 13.49 -3.15 4.53
C LEU A 26 13.53 -2.68 5.98
N VAL A 27 12.62 -1.83 6.37
CA VAL A 27 12.39 -1.40 7.75
C VAL A 27 11.05 -1.93 8.22
N ILE A 28 11.03 -2.56 9.39
CA ILE A 28 9.83 -3.13 10.01
C ILE A 28 9.68 -2.52 11.41
N SER A 29 8.48 -2.03 11.73
CA SER A 29 8.16 -1.51 13.06
C SER A 29 6.70 -1.82 13.43
N TYR A 30 6.43 -1.93 14.72
CA TYR A 30 5.06 -2.14 15.24
C TYR A 30 4.37 -0.82 15.60
N SER A 31 5.13 0.28 15.67
CA SER A 31 4.61 1.61 15.97
C SER A 31 5.43 2.70 15.29
N GLN A 32 4.76 3.76 14.86
CA GLN A 32 5.40 4.97 14.35
C GLN A 32 4.92 6.20 15.11
N GLU A 33 5.85 7.11 15.46
CA GLU A 33 5.50 8.39 16.09
C GLU A 33 4.89 9.37 15.07
N LYS A 34 5.37 9.35 13.83
CA LYS A 34 4.95 10.20 12.70
C LYS A 34 4.62 9.36 11.47
N GLY A 35 3.68 8.43 11.62
CA GLY A 35 3.15 7.68 10.49
C GLY A 35 2.44 8.61 9.50
N LYS A 36 2.75 8.44 8.20
CA LYS A 36 2.16 9.23 7.10
C LYS A 36 1.23 8.37 6.26
N GLY A 37 0.14 8.97 5.81
CA GLY A 37 -0.72 8.46 4.76
C GLY A 37 -0.72 9.38 3.54
N THR A 38 -1.48 9.04 2.52
CA THR A 38 -1.63 9.87 1.32
C THR A 38 -2.15 11.27 1.66
N SER A 39 -1.75 12.27 0.88
CA SER A 39 -2.16 13.68 1.05
C SER A 39 -1.81 14.24 2.43
N ASN A 40 -0.66 13.86 2.98
CA ASN A 40 -0.14 14.30 4.29
C ASN A 40 -1.07 14.00 5.48
N ARG A 41 -1.98 13.04 5.35
CA ARG A 41 -2.79 12.58 6.48
C ARG A 41 -1.95 11.79 7.47
N THR A 42 -2.23 11.92 8.76
CA THR A 42 -1.59 11.10 9.79
C THR A 42 -2.10 9.66 9.70
N TRP A 43 -1.19 8.70 9.77
CA TRP A 43 -1.51 7.29 9.97
C TRP A 43 -1.58 7.01 11.47
N LEU A 44 -2.72 6.53 11.95
CA LEU A 44 -2.89 6.14 13.36
C LEU A 44 -2.46 4.70 13.57
N ASN A 45 -1.78 4.45 14.68
CA ASN A 45 -1.40 3.11 15.07
C ASN A 45 -2.62 2.38 15.68
N ALA A 46 -2.89 1.16 15.21
CA ALA A 46 -3.79 0.23 15.88
C ALA A 46 -3.12 -0.34 17.16
N ASP A 47 -3.89 -1.08 18.00
CA ASP A 47 -3.35 -1.73 19.22
C ASP A 47 -2.25 -2.76 18.92
N GLN A 48 -2.26 -3.32 17.72
CA GLN A 48 -1.16 -4.03 17.10
C GLN A 48 -1.15 -3.72 15.61
N ALA A 49 -0.06 -3.16 15.14
CA ALA A 49 0.11 -2.72 13.77
C ALA A 49 1.40 -3.28 13.16
N LEU A 50 1.47 -3.29 11.84
CA LEU A 50 2.69 -3.38 11.07
C LEU A 50 2.86 -2.07 10.30
N ALA A 51 3.98 -1.43 10.48
CA ALA A 51 4.49 -0.41 9.58
C ALA A 51 5.79 -0.93 8.98
N CYS A 52 5.83 -1.11 7.67
CA CYS A 52 7.07 -1.49 7.00
C CYS A 52 7.31 -0.63 5.76
N SER A 53 8.59 -0.47 5.42
CA SER A 53 9.01 0.33 4.27
C SER A 53 10.14 -0.36 3.52
N LEU A 54 9.93 -0.56 2.23
CA LEU A 54 10.91 -1.08 1.28
C LEU A 54 11.47 0.08 0.46
N ALA A 55 12.74 0.43 0.66
CA ALA A 55 13.45 1.42 -0.13
C ALA A 55 14.33 0.75 -1.18
N VAL A 56 14.27 1.26 -2.41
CA VAL A 56 15.00 0.75 -3.59
C VAL A 56 15.50 1.89 -4.46
N LYS A 57 16.56 1.64 -5.25
CA LYS A 57 16.99 2.57 -6.29
C LYS A 57 15.98 2.60 -7.44
N GLN A 58 15.67 3.79 -7.97
CA GLN A 58 14.75 3.93 -9.09
C GLN A 58 15.25 3.21 -10.36
N GLU A 59 16.55 3.17 -10.58
CA GLU A 59 17.18 2.52 -11.74
C GLU A 59 16.98 0.99 -11.77
N ASP A 60 16.72 0.37 -10.62
CA ASP A 60 16.46 -1.07 -10.51
C ASP A 60 15.00 -1.43 -10.83
N ILE A 61 14.12 -0.43 -10.96
CA ILE A 61 12.70 -0.63 -11.16
C ILE A 61 12.38 -0.66 -12.65
N LYS A 62 11.83 -1.77 -13.14
CA LYS A 62 11.31 -1.94 -14.50
C LYS A 62 9.80 -1.76 -14.58
N LEU A 63 9.10 -1.95 -13.46
CA LEU A 63 7.65 -1.75 -13.39
C LEU A 63 7.32 -0.26 -13.51
N LYS A 64 6.22 0.09 -14.18
CA LYS A 64 5.72 1.48 -14.18
C LYS A 64 5.42 1.93 -12.76
N HIS A 65 5.87 3.12 -12.38
CA HIS A 65 5.72 3.65 -11.03
C HIS A 65 4.24 3.75 -10.59
N THR A 66 3.33 4.04 -11.51
CA THR A 66 1.89 4.11 -11.26
C THR A 66 1.28 2.77 -10.83
N LEU A 67 1.94 1.66 -11.15
CA LEU A 67 1.52 0.31 -10.76
C LEU A 67 2.07 -0.14 -9.40
N ILE A 68 3.09 0.54 -8.86
CA ILE A 68 3.75 0.14 -7.61
C ILE A 68 2.74 -0.01 -6.45
N PRO A 69 1.87 0.96 -6.15
CA PRO A 69 0.93 0.80 -5.05
C PRO A 69 -0.08 -0.32 -5.30
N LEU A 70 -0.48 -0.55 -6.55
CA LEU A 70 -1.43 -1.61 -6.91
C LEU A 70 -0.82 -2.99 -6.68
N VAL A 71 0.38 -3.22 -7.21
CA VAL A 71 1.10 -4.49 -7.05
C VAL A 71 1.44 -4.75 -5.58
N SER A 72 1.85 -3.71 -4.85
CA SER A 72 2.22 -3.85 -3.44
C SER A 72 1.02 -4.25 -2.57
N GLY A 73 -0.14 -3.62 -2.80
CA GLY A 73 -1.39 -4.00 -2.14
C GLY A 73 -1.84 -5.41 -2.51
N TYR A 74 -1.80 -5.76 -3.80
CA TYR A 74 -2.16 -7.09 -4.29
C TYR A 74 -1.29 -8.18 -3.67
N ILE A 75 0.03 -8.00 -3.65
CA ILE A 75 0.96 -8.98 -3.06
C ILE A 75 0.64 -9.22 -1.58
N PHE A 76 0.30 -8.18 -0.81
CA PHE A 76 -0.08 -8.40 0.58
C PHE A 76 -1.36 -9.25 0.73
N THR A 77 -2.32 -9.12 -0.19
CA THR A 77 -3.50 -10.02 -0.19
C THR A 77 -3.14 -11.48 -0.52
N GLU A 78 -2.05 -11.71 -1.26
CA GLU A 78 -1.56 -13.07 -1.57
C GLU A 78 -0.72 -13.64 -0.40
N VAL A 79 0.01 -12.81 0.33
CA VAL A 79 0.71 -13.23 1.58
C VAL A 79 -0.30 -13.74 2.61
N LEU A 80 -1.46 -13.09 2.71
CA LEU A 80 -2.57 -13.49 3.62
C LEU A 80 -3.72 -14.16 2.86
N LYS A 81 -3.41 -15.06 1.92
CA LYS A 81 -4.40 -15.69 1.00
C LYS A 81 -5.56 -16.41 1.69
N ASP A 82 -5.38 -16.87 2.94
CA ASP A 82 -6.41 -17.54 3.73
C ASP A 82 -7.42 -16.55 4.35
N ILE A 83 -7.16 -15.25 4.23
CA ILE A 83 -8.04 -14.17 4.65
C ILE A 83 -8.60 -13.49 3.40
N ASN A 84 -9.91 -13.30 3.33
CA ASN A 84 -10.57 -12.70 2.17
C ASN A 84 -10.35 -11.18 2.11
N LEU A 85 -9.07 -10.77 2.03
CA LEU A 85 -8.71 -9.38 1.83
C LEU A 85 -9.10 -8.92 0.43
N ALA A 86 -9.60 -7.71 0.34
CA ALA A 86 -9.89 -7.03 -0.91
C ALA A 86 -9.13 -5.71 -1.03
N LEU A 87 -9.18 -5.10 -2.19
CA LEU A 87 -8.49 -3.86 -2.50
C LEU A 87 -9.48 -2.74 -2.82
N LYS A 88 -9.16 -1.54 -2.42
CA LYS A 88 -9.87 -0.33 -2.84
C LYS A 88 -8.86 0.60 -3.52
N TRP A 89 -9.13 0.90 -4.79
CA TRP A 89 -8.26 1.78 -5.57
C TRP A 89 -8.14 3.15 -4.90
N PRO A 90 -6.95 3.74 -4.87
CA PRO A 90 -5.74 3.24 -5.53
C PRO A 90 -4.81 2.41 -4.62
N ASN A 91 -4.98 2.44 -3.30
CA ASN A 91 -3.92 2.00 -2.38
C ASN A 91 -4.41 1.44 -1.04
N ASP A 92 -5.72 1.25 -0.87
CA ASP A 92 -6.28 0.75 0.38
C ASP A 92 -6.45 -0.77 0.34
N ILE A 93 -6.14 -1.43 1.47
CA ILE A 93 -6.42 -2.82 1.75
C ILE A 93 -7.62 -2.86 2.68
N VAL A 94 -8.62 -3.68 2.34
CA VAL A 94 -9.90 -3.70 3.05
C VAL A 94 -10.31 -5.13 3.40
N LEU A 95 -11.01 -5.26 4.52
CA LEU A 95 -11.68 -6.49 4.97
C LEU A 95 -13.09 -6.10 5.42
N ASP A 96 -14.11 -6.79 4.91
CA ASP A 96 -15.53 -6.53 5.24
C ASP A 96 -15.93 -5.04 5.11
N ASN A 97 -15.43 -4.38 4.04
CA ASN A 97 -15.59 -2.95 3.75
C ASN A 97 -14.90 -1.98 4.74
N LEU A 98 -14.14 -2.48 5.70
CA LEU A 98 -13.33 -1.68 6.61
C LEU A 98 -11.89 -1.57 6.08
N LYS A 99 -11.30 -0.40 6.18
CA LYS A 99 -9.89 -0.19 5.84
C LYS A 99 -9.01 -0.81 6.92
N VAL A 100 -8.26 -1.85 6.55
CA VAL A 100 -7.33 -2.55 7.44
C VAL A 100 -5.87 -2.27 7.12
N GLY A 101 -5.60 -1.58 6.00
CA GLY A 101 -4.24 -1.26 5.59
C GLY A 101 -4.19 -0.27 4.43
N GLY A 102 -2.98 0.14 4.09
CA GLY A 102 -2.73 1.03 2.97
C GLY A 102 -1.28 1.06 2.53
N ILE A 103 -1.06 1.43 1.28
CA ILE A 103 0.25 1.57 0.65
C ILE A 103 0.52 3.05 0.40
N LEU A 104 1.72 3.51 0.73
CA LEU A 104 2.22 4.84 0.43
C LEU A 104 3.54 4.73 -0.33
N VAL A 105 3.62 5.30 -1.52
CA VAL A 105 4.84 5.34 -2.31
C VAL A 105 5.39 6.76 -2.31
N GLU A 106 6.63 6.92 -1.88
CA GLU A 106 7.34 8.20 -1.86
C GLU A 106 8.57 8.11 -2.75
N LYS A 107 8.86 9.20 -3.45
CA LYS A 107 10.06 9.37 -4.25
C LYS A 107 10.96 10.42 -3.59
N SER A 108 12.23 10.12 -3.46
CA SER A 108 13.26 11.05 -2.99
C SER A 108 14.46 10.96 -3.93
N GLU A 109 14.72 12.01 -4.69
CA GLU A 109 15.77 12.03 -5.73
C GLU A 109 15.63 10.82 -6.70
N ASN A 110 16.62 9.91 -6.64
CA ASN A 110 16.68 8.69 -7.46
C ASN A 110 16.26 7.43 -6.69
N ASN A 111 15.54 7.58 -5.58
CA ASN A 111 15.10 6.50 -4.72
C ASN A 111 13.59 6.43 -4.65
N ILE A 112 13.06 5.24 -4.52
CA ILE A 112 11.63 4.97 -4.29
C ILE A 112 11.51 4.25 -2.94
N CYS A 113 10.61 4.71 -2.09
CA CYS A 113 10.25 4.05 -0.85
C CYS A 113 8.78 3.65 -0.88
N ILE A 114 8.52 2.39 -0.62
CA ILE A 114 7.18 1.79 -0.60
C ILE A 114 6.84 1.48 0.84
N GLY A 115 5.98 2.30 1.45
CA GLY A 115 5.47 2.10 2.79
C GLY A 115 4.18 1.28 2.77
N MET A 116 4.06 0.36 3.72
CA MET A 116 2.85 -0.38 4.00
C MET A 116 2.50 -0.25 5.47
N GLY A 117 1.28 0.19 5.76
CA GLY A 117 0.70 0.20 7.10
C GLY A 117 -0.46 -0.79 7.17
N ILE A 118 -0.46 -1.68 8.18
CA ILE A 118 -1.50 -2.70 8.38
C ILE A 118 -1.95 -2.70 9.83
N ASN A 119 -3.27 -2.70 10.05
CA ASN A 119 -3.89 -2.88 11.35
C ASN A 119 -4.08 -4.39 11.58
N TYR A 120 -3.23 -5.00 12.39
CA TYR A 120 -3.34 -6.42 12.73
C TYR A 120 -4.47 -6.69 13.72
N PHE A 121 -4.49 -5.92 14.81
CA PHE A 121 -5.55 -5.96 15.82
C PHE A 121 -5.87 -4.54 16.28
N TRP A 122 -7.16 -4.22 16.39
CA TRP A 122 -7.66 -2.94 16.89
C TRP A 122 -8.99 -3.16 17.59
N GLU A 123 -8.97 -3.08 18.92
CA GLU A 123 -10.16 -3.40 19.72
C GLU A 123 -11.30 -2.39 19.48
N LYS A 124 -10.94 -1.10 19.42
CA LYS A 124 -11.88 0.00 19.20
C LYS A 124 -11.30 1.02 18.24
N PRO A 125 -11.47 0.83 16.91
CA PRO A 125 -11.00 1.81 15.94
C PRO A 125 -11.61 3.20 16.17
N GLU A 126 -10.76 4.22 16.31
CA GLU A 126 -11.20 5.60 16.54
C GLU A 126 -11.74 6.27 15.27
N LEU A 127 -11.39 5.74 14.09
CA LEU A 127 -11.77 6.29 12.79
C LEU A 127 -12.94 5.52 12.19
N PRO A 128 -14.01 6.21 11.74
CA PRO A 128 -15.07 5.57 10.97
C PRO A 128 -14.51 4.88 9.71
N GLY A 129 -14.92 3.63 9.50
CA GLY A 129 -14.48 2.84 8.35
C GLY A 129 -13.09 2.22 8.49
N ALA A 130 -12.39 2.42 9.60
CA ALA A 130 -11.18 1.67 9.94
C ALA A 130 -11.52 0.34 10.61
N GLY A 131 -10.65 -0.64 10.41
CA GLY A 131 -10.75 -1.97 11.02
C GLY A 131 -9.39 -2.61 11.19
N SER A 132 -9.39 -3.87 11.57
CA SER A 132 -8.19 -4.71 11.69
C SER A 132 -8.41 -6.09 11.09
N ILE A 133 -7.31 -6.78 10.76
CA ILE A 133 -7.37 -8.09 10.10
C ILE A 133 -7.82 -9.18 11.08
N PHE A 134 -7.33 -9.12 12.32
CA PHE A 134 -7.57 -10.15 13.32
C PHE A 134 -8.39 -9.62 14.48
N THR A 135 -9.12 -10.53 15.14
CA THR A 135 -9.92 -10.25 16.35
C THR A 135 -9.12 -10.37 17.63
N LYS A 136 -7.84 -10.76 17.56
CA LYS A 136 -6.88 -10.86 18.67
C LYS A 136 -5.47 -10.60 18.19
N LYS A 137 -4.59 -10.22 19.11
CA LYS A 137 -3.16 -10.02 18.82
C LYS A 137 -2.52 -11.30 18.29
N GLN A 138 -1.59 -11.13 17.38
CA GLN A 138 -0.78 -12.17 16.76
C GLN A 138 0.64 -12.15 17.33
N GLU A 139 1.39 -13.23 17.13
CA GLU A 139 2.81 -13.28 17.47
C GLU A 139 3.62 -12.34 16.57
N ASP A 140 4.55 -11.60 17.13
CA ASP A 140 5.39 -10.66 16.38
C ASP A 140 6.23 -11.36 15.30
N SER A 141 6.63 -12.62 15.54
CA SER A 141 7.32 -13.45 14.56
C SER A 141 6.49 -13.64 13.27
N LEU A 142 5.17 -13.80 13.39
CA LEU A 142 4.27 -13.93 12.26
C LEU A 142 4.14 -12.60 11.48
N ILE A 143 4.06 -11.48 12.19
CA ILE A 143 4.01 -10.15 11.59
C ILE A 143 5.29 -9.88 10.79
N ASN A 144 6.44 -10.21 11.37
CA ASN A 144 7.74 -10.07 10.71
C ASN A 144 7.87 -10.95 9.47
N LEU A 145 7.37 -12.19 9.53
CA LEU A 145 7.35 -13.10 8.38
C LEU A 145 6.54 -12.50 7.23
N HIS A 146 5.31 -12.03 7.51
CA HIS A 146 4.47 -11.42 6.48
C HIS A 146 5.12 -10.16 5.85
N ALA A 147 5.78 -9.33 6.65
CA ALA A 147 6.51 -8.16 6.15
C ALA A 147 7.66 -8.53 5.22
N GLN A 148 8.44 -9.58 5.57
CA GLN A 148 9.57 -10.06 4.78
C GLN A 148 9.12 -10.74 3.49
N GLU A 149 8.08 -11.58 3.53
CA GLU A 149 7.47 -12.19 2.35
C GLU A 149 6.93 -11.12 1.40
N TRP A 150 6.15 -10.17 1.92
CA TRP A 150 5.66 -9.04 1.13
C TRP A 150 6.80 -8.27 0.45
N ALA A 151 7.83 -7.88 1.18
CA ALA A 151 8.93 -7.11 0.64
C ALA A 151 9.72 -7.87 -0.44
N SER A 152 9.93 -9.17 -0.25
CA SER A 152 10.61 -10.04 -1.21
C SER A 152 9.84 -10.14 -2.52
N GLU A 153 8.53 -10.38 -2.46
CA GLU A 153 7.66 -10.51 -3.63
C GLU A 153 7.48 -9.16 -4.35
N VAL A 154 7.33 -8.06 -3.60
CA VAL A 154 7.29 -6.71 -4.18
C VAL A 154 8.59 -6.42 -4.92
N LEU A 155 9.75 -6.61 -4.29
CA LEU A 155 11.06 -6.38 -4.91
C LEU A 155 11.21 -7.21 -6.20
N SER A 156 10.85 -8.48 -6.18
CA SER A 156 10.84 -9.33 -7.36
C SER A 156 9.98 -8.76 -8.48
N SER A 157 8.76 -8.33 -8.17
CA SER A 157 7.82 -7.76 -9.14
C SER A 157 8.33 -6.46 -9.75
N LEU A 158 8.98 -5.60 -8.96
CA LEU A 158 9.57 -4.34 -9.42
C LEU A 158 10.68 -4.59 -10.46
N VAL A 159 11.57 -5.55 -10.19
CA VAL A 159 12.75 -5.84 -11.02
C VAL A 159 12.37 -6.62 -12.28
N VAL A 160 11.44 -7.58 -12.18
CA VAL A 160 11.06 -8.45 -13.31
C VAL A 160 9.96 -7.81 -14.18
N ASN A 161 9.26 -6.78 -13.69
CA ASN A 161 8.07 -6.20 -14.33
C ASN A 161 6.94 -7.22 -14.49
N ASN A 162 6.68 -7.97 -13.42
CA ASN A 162 5.65 -9.01 -13.40
C ASN A 162 4.46 -8.56 -12.54
N PHE A 163 3.41 -8.09 -13.19
CA PHE A 163 2.15 -7.74 -12.54
C PHE A 163 0.96 -8.12 -13.41
N ASP A 164 0.15 -9.05 -12.91
CA ASP A 164 -1.09 -9.48 -13.53
C ASP A 164 -2.24 -8.57 -13.05
N ILE A 165 -2.58 -7.59 -13.87
CA ILE A 165 -3.62 -6.61 -13.55
C ILE A 165 -5.02 -7.25 -13.50
N ASP A 166 -5.25 -8.36 -14.20
CA ASP A 166 -6.55 -9.03 -14.19
C ASP A 166 -6.78 -9.77 -12.87
N LYS A 167 -5.74 -10.32 -12.27
CA LYS A 167 -5.80 -10.85 -10.89
C LYS A 167 -6.06 -9.75 -9.87
N TYR A 168 -5.41 -8.58 -10.02
CA TYR A 168 -5.68 -7.41 -9.19
C TYR A 168 -7.16 -6.99 -9.27
N LYS A 169 -7.73 -6.90 -10.48
CA LYS A 169 -9.14 -6.56 -10.70
C LYS A 169 -10.11 -7.48 -9.98
N GLN A 170 -9.81 -8.78 -9.89
CA GLN A 170 -10.65 -9.77 -9.19
C GLN A 170 -10.77 -9.49 -7.68
N LYS A 171 -9.77 -8.83 -7.08
CA LYS A 171 -9.80 -8.42 -5.67
C LYS A 171 -10.26 -6.98 -5.46
N LEU A 172 -10.53 -6.24 -6.54
CA LEU A 172 -10.80 -4.81 -6.46
C LEU A 172 -12.28 -4.52 -6.20
N GLN A 173 -12.59 -4.00 -5.01
CA GLN A 173 -13.96 -3.61 -4.63
C GLN A 173 -14.43 -2.28 -5.26
N THR A 174 -13.54 -1.53 -5.87
CA THR A 174 -13.88 -0.21 -6.46
C THR A 174 -14.68 -0.37 -7.74
N LEU A 175 -14.45 -1.43 -8.53
CA LEU A 175 -15.16 -1.64 -9.79
C LEU A 175 -16.66 -1.84 -9.57
N GLY A 176 -17.47 -1.25 -10.45
CA GLY A 176 -18.93 -1.26 -10.36
C GLY A 176 -19.51 -0.31 -9.31
N LYS A 177 -18.68 0.51 -8.63
CA LYS A 177 -19.13 1.51 -7.65
C LYS A 177 -19.05 2.92 -8.22
N ILE A 178 -19.85 3.82 -7.65
CA ILE A 178 -19.73 5.26 -7.90
C ILE A 178 -18.51 5.77 -7.12
N VAL A 179 -17.65 6.51 -7.81
CA VAL A 179 -16.49 7.20 -7.24
C VAL A 179 -16.64 8.71 -7.43
N GLU A 180 -16.14 9.47 -6.45
CA GLU A 180 -16.07 10.93 -6.52
C GLU A 180 -14.63 11.34 -6.84
N TYR A 181 -14.49 12.38 -7.66
CA TYR A 181 -13.23 12.99 -8.06
C TYR A 181 -13.41 14.52 -8.13
N PRO A 182 -12.35 15.33 -8.21
CA PRO A 182 -12.46 16.80 -8.08
C PRO A 182 -13.48 17.45 -9.00
N GLU A 183 -13.65 16.93 -10.22
CA GLU A 183 -14.52 17.49 -11.26
C GLU A 183 -15.94 16.87 -11.26
N GLY A 184 -16.21 15.86 -10.40
CA GLY A 184 -17.53 15.23 -10.39
C GLY A 184 -17.57 13.81 -9.80
N ARG A 185 -18.47 12.99 -10.34
CA ARG A 185 -18.64 11.58 -9.94
C ARG A 185 -19.00 10.71 -11.15
N GLY A 186 -18.72 9.42 -11.03
CA GLY A 186 -19.07 8.47 -12.09
C GLY A 186 -18.87 7.01 -11.65
N TRP A 187 -19.16 6.09 -12.55
CA TRP A 187 -19.02 4.66 -12.32
C TRP A 187 -17.59 4.20 -12.62
N ALA A 188 -16.95 3.54 -11.66
CA ALA A 188 -15.66 2.88 -11.87
C ALA A 188 -15.86 1.62 -12.72
N GLU A 189 -15.42 1.66 -13.98
CA GLU A 189 -15.66 0.56 -14.92
C GLU A 189 -14.49 -0.41 -15.04
N ASP A 190 -13.26 0.11 -15.05
CA ASP A 190 -12.09 -0.73 -15.28
C ASP A 190 -10.80 -0.08 -14.75
N ILE A 191 -9.72 -0.88 -14.69
CA ILE A 191 -8.34 -0.41 -14.49
C ILE A 191 -7.55 -0.62 -15.78
N ASN A 192 -6.93 0.44 -16.26
CA ASN A 192 -6.07 0.38 -17.44
C ASN A 192 -4.70 -0.25 -17.13
N LYS A 193 -3.98 -0.64 -18.18
CA LYS A 193 -2.64 -1.24 -18.08
C LYS A 193 -1.59 -0.35 -17.40
N ASP A 194 -1.85 0.94 -17.26
CA ASP A 194 -0.99 1.88 -16.51
C ASP A 194 -1.43 2.11 -15.07
N GLY A 195 -2.48 1.42 -14.61
CA GLY A 195 -3.03 1.54 -13.26
C GLY A 195 -4.07 2.65 -13.08
N SER A 196 -4.37 3.43 -14.11
CA SER A 196 -5.41 4.45 -14.03
C SER A 196 -6.81 3.82 -13.92
N LEU A 197 -7.68 4.43 -13.12
CA LEU A 197 -9.08 4.02 -12.99
C LEU A 197 -9.90 4.65 -14.12
N LYS A 198 -10.52 3.82 -14.93
CA LYS A 198 -11.47 4.24 -15.95
C LYS A 198 -12.84 4.47 -15.31
N VAL A 199 -13.33 5.69 -15.39
CA VAL A 199 -14.61 6.11 -14.84
C VAL A 199 -15.52 6.60 -15.96
N LYS A 200 -16.78 6.14 -15.97
CA LYS A 200 -17.82 6.69 -16.81
C LYS A 200 -18.57 7.77 -16.02
N SER A 201 -18.46 9.02 -16.46
CA SER A 201 -19.13 10.16 -15.81
C SER A 201 -20.65 10.07 -15.94
N THR A 202 -21.36 10.86 -15.16
CA THR A 202 -22.83 10.99 -15.27
C THR A 202 -23.28 11.52 -16.63
N ASP A 203 -22.43 12.27 -17.32
CA ASP A 203 -22.70 12.83 -18.64
C ASP A 203 -22.37 11.86 -19.78
N GLY A 204 -21.82 10.68 -19.43
CA GLY A 204 -21.51 9.60 -20.37
C GLY A 204 -20.07 9.59 -20.88
N ASP A 205 -19.25 10.58 -20.54
CA ASP A 205 -17.85 10.67 -20.93
C ASP A 205 -16.96 9.72 -20.12
N TYR A 206 -15.84 9.31 -20.71
CA TYR A 206 -14.83 8.54 -20.00
C TYR A 206 -13.72 9.43 -19.44
N ILE A 207 -13.46 9.25 -18.14
CA ILE A 207 -12.42 9.93 -17.40
C ILE A 207 -11.43 8.89 -16.90
N TYR A 208 -10.14 9.23 -16.93
CA TYR A 208 -9.05 8.36 -16.47
C TYR A 208 -8.37 9.00 -15.27
N LEU A 209 -8.69 8.47 -14.09
CA LEU A 209 -8.14 8.97 -12.85
C LEU A 209 -6.77 8.32 -12.62
N THR A 210 -5.75 9.15 -12.49
CA THR A 210 -4.43 8.73 -12.04
C THR A 210 -4.30 9.01 -10.55
N SER A 211 -3.72 8.10 -9.82
CA SER A 211 -3.53 8.33 -8.40
C SER A 211 -2.34 9.26 -8.15
N PRO A 212 -2.47 10.27 -7.30
CA PRO A 212 -1.35 11.10 -6.84
C PRO A 212 -0.55 10.37 -5.75
N LEU A 213 -0.22 9.10 -5.96
CA LEU A 213 0.36 8.23 -4.92
C LEU A 213 1.87 8.32 -4.81
N ILE A 214 2.53 9.08 -5.67
CA ILE A 214 3.95 9.35 -5.56
C ILE A 214 4.07 10.81 -5.17
N SER A 215 4.35 11.07 -3.87
CA SER A 215 4.78 12.39 -3.40
C SER A 215 6.30 12.47 -3.48
N GLU A 216 6.81 13.59 -3.96
CA GLU A 216 8.23 13.90 -3.83
C GLU A 216 8.50 14.32 -2.38
N VAL A 217 9.51 13.71 -1.77
CA VAL A 217 10.03 14.09 -0.45
C VAL A 217 11.25 14.97 -0.72
N ASN A 218 11.14 16.27 -0.40
CA ASN A 218 12.25 17.23 -0.46
C ASN A 218 13.16 17.13 0.76
#